data_cacb89edcfa721b78cc9be6de49529cb
#
_entry.id   cacb89edcfa721b78cc9be6de49529cb
#
_cell.length_a   1.000
_cell.length_b   1.000
_cell.length_c   1.000
_cell.angle_alpha   90.00
_cell.angle_beta   90.00
_cell.angle_gamma   90.00
#
_symmetry.space_group_name_H-M   'P 1'
#
loop_
_entity.id
_entity.type
_entity.pdbx_description
1 polymer ?
#
loop_
_entity_poly.entity_id
_entity_poly.type
_entity_poly.pdbx_seq_one_letter_code
_entity_poly.pdbx_strand_id
1 'polypeptide(L)'
;MEIYSMPMGPIKANCYVLIDENTKKAAVMDPGDYTEDLKEFLHSDDISSVEYILLTHGHYDHILGVPRVKADFPDAKICIHHCDAEFLLNDRLSLAHQCGAEQTYINCDITLKEGSIINLGDSQLKVMHTPGHTNGGVCYVYEEERIIFTGDTLFCRTVGRTDLPCGDDHKLIESIKRLKKLDGEYDILPGHNRATVLSWEREHNRCMRKLK
;
A
#
# COMPACT_ATOMS: atom_id res chain seq x y z
N MET A 1 -4.47 1.37 16.76
CA MET A 1 -5.10 0.80 15.52
C MET A 1 -4.83 -0.69 15.46
N GLU A 2 -5.85 -1.51 15.21
CA GLU A 2 -5.64 -2.93 14.94
C GLU A 2 -5.21 -3.12 13.48
N ILE A 3 -4.20 -3.96 13.23
CA ILE A 3 -3.63 -4.17 11.89
C ILE A 3 -3.52 -5.68 11.64
N TYR A 4 -4.18 -6.14 10.58
CA TYR A 4 -4.14 -7.53 10.14
C TYR A 4 -3.48 -7.63 8.78
N SER A 5 -2.60 -8.61 8.58
CA SER A 5 -1.88 -8.84 7.32
C SER A 5 -2.29 -10.18 6.73
N MET A 6 -2.71 -10.16 5.47
CA MET A 6 -3.14 -11.33 4.70
C MET A 6 -2.40 -11.36 3.36
N PRO A 7 -1.34 -12.17 3.22
CA PRO A 7 -0.68 -12.35 1.92
C PRO A 7 -1.63 -13.01 0.91
N MET A 8 -1.90 -12.34 -0.22
CA MET A 8 -2.88 -12.81 -1.20
C MET A 8 -2.46 -12.56 -2.65
N GLY A 9 -3.27 -13.07 -3.57
CA GLY A 9 -3.00 -12.94 -5.00
C GLY A 9 -1.84 -13.81 -5.50
N PRO A 10 -1.49 -13.67 -6.80
CA PRO A 10 -0.59 -14.60 -7.49
C PRO A 10 0.84 -14.64 -6.92
N ILE A 11 1.34 -13.53 -6.44
CA ILE A 11 2.70 -13.38 -5.90
C ILE A 11 2.73 -12.99 -4.43
N LYS A 12 1.60 -13.20 -3.74
CA LYS A 12 1.43 -13.03 -2.28
C LYS A 12 1.80 -11.62 -1.80
N ALA A 13 1.20 -10.60 -2.45
CA ALA A 13 1.25 -9.24 -1.94
C ALA A 13 0.55 -9.18 -0.56
N ASN A 14 1.10 -8.41 0.35
CA ASN A 14 0.54 -8.21 1.68
C ASN A 14 -0.65 -7.24 1.59
N CYS A 15 -1.86 -7.77 1.69
CA CYS A 15 -3.04 -6.96 1.97
C CYS A 15 -3.10 -6.69 3.46
N TYR A 16 -3.37 -5.45 3.85
CA TYR A 16 -3.58 -5.08 5.25
C TYR A 16 -5.02 -4.63 5.48
N VAL A 17 -5.62 -5.10 6.56
CA VAL A 17 -6.88 -4.56 7.08
C VAL A 17 -6.54 -3.73 8.30
N LEU A 18 -6.90 -2.45 8.26
CA LEU A 18 -6.68 -1.46 9.31
C LEU A 18 -8.01 -1.18 9.97
N ILE A 19 -8.09 -1.29 11.29
CA ILE A 19 -9.32 -1.05 12.04
C ILE A 19 -9.04 -0.02 13.13
N ASP A 20 -9.76 1.09 13.11
CA ASP A 20 -9.74 2.06 14.20
C ASP A 20 -10.41 1.45 15.44
N GLU A 21 -9.69 1.38 16.54
CA GLU A 21 -10.12 0.66 17.76
C GLU A 21 -11.39 1.22 18.38
N ASN A 22 -11.58 2.54 18.30
CA ASN A 22 -12.71 3.21 18.94
C ASN A 22 -13.99 3.10 18.10
N THR A 23 -13.88 3.36 16.80
CA THR A 23 -15.04 3.45 15.90
C THR A 23 -15.35 2.17 15.17
N LYS A 24 -14.41 1.20 15.18
CA LYS A 24 -14.44 -0.04 14.40
C LYS A 24 -14.60 0.17 12.89
N LYS A 25 -14.26 1.36 12.40
CA LYS A 25 -14.16 1.66 10.98
C LYS A 25 -12.91 1.05 10.40
N ALA A 26 -13.02 0.48 9.21
CA ALA A 26 -11.92 -0.24 8.57
C ALA A 26 -11.49 0.38 7.24
N ALA A 27 -10.23 0.15 6.90
CA ALA A 27 -9.68 0.35 5.56
C ALA A 27 -8.99 -0.94 5.09
N VAL A 28 -9.14 -1.26 3.82
CA VAL A 28 -8.43 -2.37 3.17
C VAL A 28 -7.33 -1.78 2.32
N MET A 29 -6.08 -2.18 2.57
CA MET A 29 -4.92 -1.68 1.82
C MET A 29 -4.37 -2.78 0.92
N ASP A 30 -4.16 -2.44 -0.36
CA ASP A 30 -3.58 -3.31 -1.39
C ASP A 30 -4.28 -4.69 -1.49
N PRO A 31 -5.60 -4.76 -1.74
CA PRO A 31 -6.28 -6.04 -1.92
C PRO A 31 -5.88 -6.67 -3.26
N GLY A 32 -4.78 -7.42 -3.30
CA GLY A 32 -4.30 -8.14 -4.48
C GLY A 32 -5.22 -9.27 -4.93
N ASP A 33 -6.15 -9.66 -4.08
CA ASP A 33 -7.25 -10.58 -4.33
C ASP A 33 -8.41 -10.25 -3.37
N TYR A 34 -9.56 -10.91 -3.55
CA TYR A 34 -10.68 -10.86 -2.61
C TYR A 34 -11.12 -12.30 -2.29
N THR A 35 -10.41 -12.89 -1.33
CA THR A 35 -10.62 -14.26 -0.88
C THR A 35 -11.83 -14.37 0.06
N GLU A 36 -12.39 -15.57 0.25
CA GLU A 36 -13.47 -15.76 1.21
C GLU A 36 -13.01 -15.40 2.64
N ASP A 37 -11.76 -15.70 3.01
CA ASP A 37 -11.23 -15.35 4.34
C ASP A 37 -11.24 -13.82 4.55
N LEU A 38 -10.81 -13.02 3.55
CA LEU A 38 -10.88 -11.57 3.64
C LEU A 38 -12.32 -11.08 3.70
N LYS A 39 -13.19 -11.66 2.90
CA LYS A 39 -14.62 -11.33 2.88
C LYS A 39 -15.30 -11.61 4.22
N GLU A 40 -15.13 -12.79 4.76
CA GLU A 40 -15.68 -13.18 6.08
C GLU A 40 -15.15 -12.26 7.18
N PHE A 41 -13.83 -11.91 7.12
CA PHE A 41 -13.23 -10.99 8.09
C PHE A 41 -13.83 -9.58 8.00
N LEU A 42 -14.02 -9.04 6.80
CA LEU A 42 -14.60 -7.70 6.60
C LEU A 42 -16.11 -7.63 6.98
N HIS A 43 -16.81 -8.76 7.02
CA HIS A 43 -18.20 -8.87 7.48
C HIS A 43 -18.32 -9.29 8.96
N SER A 44 -17.21 -9.39 9.69
CA SER A 44 -17.25 -9.74 11.12
C SER A 44 -17.83 -8.61 11.97
N ASP A 45 -18.28 -8.98 13.17
CA ASP A 45 -18.83 -8.02 14.15
C ASP A 45 -17.76 -7.01 14.68
N ASP A 46 -16.48 -7.25 14.39
CA ASP A 46 -15.37 -6.37 14.77
C ASP A 46 -15.25 -5.14 13.86
N ILE A 47 -15.99 -5.11 12.72
CA ILE A 47 -15.95 -4.04 11.74
C ILE A 47 -17.32 -3.39 11.60
N SER A 48 -17.41 -2.09 11.88
CA SER A 48 -18.65 -1.31 11.74
C SER A 48 -18.92 -0.89 10.29
N SER A 49 -17.86 -0.54 9.55
CA SER A 49 -17.93 -0.15 8.14
C SER A 49 -16.55 -0.23 7.50
N VAL A 50 -16.49 -0.48 6.19
CA VAL A 50 -15.27 -0.31 5.38
C VAL A 50 -15.34 1.05 4.69
N GLU A 51 -14.47 1.98 5.13
CA GLU A 51 -14.48 3.38 4.66
C GLU A 51 -13.60 3.61 3.44
N TYR A 52 -12.48 2.85 3.34
CA TYR A 52 -11.48 3.06 2.32
C TYR A 52 -10.91 1.77 1.74
N ILE A 53 -10.56 1.83 0.46
CA ILE A 53 -9.65 0.90 -0.23
C ILE A 53 -8.41 1.74 -0.56
N LEU A 54 -7.33 1.53 0.17
CA LEU A 54 -6.09 2.31 0.07
C LEU A 54 -5.10 1.58 -0.81
N LEU A 55 -4.53 2.25 -1.80
CA LEU A 55 -3.54 1.65 -2.69
C LEU A 55 -2.19 2.34 -2.52
N THR A 56 -1.15 1.54 -2.28
CA THR A 56 0.23 2.04 -2.22
C THR A 56 0.75 2.36 -3.61
N HIS A 57 0.33 1.61 -4.63
CA HIS A 57 0.64 1.81 -6.03
C HIS A 57 -0.31 0.99 -6.93
N GLY A 58 -0.13 1.05 -8.24
CA GLY A 58 -1.10 0.49 -9.18
C GLY A 58 -0.76 -0.86 -9.81
N HIS A 59 0.23 -1.64 -9.34
CA HIS A 59 0.51 -2.95 -9.92
C HIS A 59 -0.58 -3.98 -9.60
N TYR A 60 -0.79 -4.90 -10.54
CA TYR A 60 -1.91 -5.85 -10.58
C TYR A 60 -2.08 -6.65 -9.29
N ASP A 61 -0.98 -7.10 -8.72
CA ASP A 61 -0.97 -7.92 -7.51
C ASP A 61 -1.37 -7.17 -6.23
N HIS A 62 -1.51 -5.84 -6.30
CA HIS A 62 -2.07 -4.98 -5.24
C HIS A 62 -3.50 -4.53 -5.52
N ILE A 63 -4.01 -4.67 -6.77
CA ILE A 63 -5.28 -4.06 -7.16
C ILE A 63 -6.34 -5.03 -7.67
N LEU A 64 -6.03 -6.31 -7.95
CA LEU A 64 -6.99 -7.25 -8.57
C LEU A 64 -8.25 -7.49 -7.73
N GLY A 65 -8.17 -7.38 -6.42
CA GLY A 65 -9.31 -7.51 -5.51
C GLY A 65 -10.18 -6.26 -5.41
N VAL A 66 -9.67 -5.08 -5.79
CA VAL A 66 -10.35 -3.78 -5.63
C VAL A 66 -11.78 -3.76 -6.16
N PRO A 67 -12.07 -4.22 -7.38
CA PRO A 67 -13.44 -4.17 -7.91
C PRO A 67 -14.43 -5.02 -7.10
N ARG A 68 -13.97 -6.17 -6.58
CA ARG A 68 -14.81 -7.08 -5.78
C ARG A 68 -15.03 -6.53 -4.37
N VAL A 69 -14.00 -5.98 -3.72
CA VAL A 69 -14.16 -5.27 -2.44
C VAL A 69 -15.12 -4.09 -2.60
N LYS A 70 -14.96 -3.29 -3.67
CA LYS A 70 -15.85 -2.14 -3.94
C LYS A 70 -17.29 -2.55 -4.22
N ALA A 71 -17.51 -3.70 -4.88
CA ALA A 71 -18.85 -4.21 -5.14
C ALA A 71 -19.56 -4.66 -3.84
N ASP A 72 -18.81 -5.20 -2.88
CA ASP A 72 -19.32 -5.65 -1.59
C ASP A 72 -19.48 -4.49 -0.59
N PHE A 73 -18.59 -3.49 -0.67
CA PHE A 73 -18.61 -2.26 0.14
C PHE A 73 -18.70 -1.02 -0.75
N PRO A 74 -19.88 -0.70 -1.33
CA PRO A 74 -20.02 0.34 -2.35
C PRO A 74 -19.72 1.76 -1.84
N ASP A 75 -19.80 2.00 -0.55
CA ASP A 75 -19.48 3.28 0.08
C ASP A 75 -17.99 3.50 0.32
N ALA A 76 -17.19 2.41 0.36
CA ALA A 76 -15.73 2.48 0.54
C ALA A 76 -15.07 3.28 -0.59
N LYS A 77 -14.21 4.23 -0.24
CA LYS A 77 -13.52 5.11 -1.22
C LYS A 77 -12.21 4.51 -1.70
N ILE A 78 -12.08 4.29 -2.99
CA ILE A 78 -10.82 3.85 -3.62
C ILE A 78 -9.87 5.04 -3.70
N CYS A 79 -8.73 4.94 -3.01
CA CYS A 79 -7.71 5.98 -2.90
C CYS A 79 -6.40 5.51 -3.52
N ILE A 80 -5.87 6.27 -4.48
CA ILE A 80 -4.57 6.02 -5.11
C ILE A 80 -3.89 7.35 -5.42
N HIS A 81 -2.56 7.39 -5.48
CA HIS A 81 -1.85 8.59 -5.92
C HIS A 81 -2.20 8.94 -7.37
N HIS A 82 -2.37 10.24 -7.67
CA HIS A 82 -2.82 10.70 -8.98
C HIS A 82 -1.97 10.21 -10.16
N CYS A 83 -0.67 9.98 -9.94
CA CYS A 83 0.25 9.46 -10.98
C CYS A 83 0.00 7.99 -11.32
N ASP A 84 -0.62 7.22 -10.45
CA ASP A 84 -0.92 5.80 -10.66
C ASP A 84 -2.42 5.52 -10.90
N ALA A 85 -3.26 6.55 -10.94
CA ALA A 85 -4.71 6.37 -11.15
C ALA A 85 -5.04 5.64 -12.48
N GLU A 86 -4.24 5.86 -13.53
CA GLU A 86 -4.41 5.21 -14.83
C GLU A 86 -4.16 3.68 -14.78
N PHE A 87 -3.38 3.19 -13.80
CA PHE A 87 -3.13 1.74 -13.65
C PHE A 87 -4.42 0.94 -13.40
N LEU A 88 -5.41 1.56 -12.75
CA LEU A 88 -6.72 0.94 -12.51
C LEU A 88 -7.53 0.75 -13.80
N LEU A 89 -7.16 1.43 -14.88
CA LEU A 89 -7.84 1.44 -16.17
C LEU A 89 -6.99 0.85 -17.31
N ASN A 90 -5.78 0.36 -17.00
CA ASN A 90 -4.81 -0.04 -18.02
C ASN A 90 -3.99 -1.25 -17.55
N ASP A 91 -4.36 -2.43 -18.05
CA ASP A 91 -3.75 -3.72 -17.70
C ASP A 91 -2.28 -3.86 -18.12
N ARG A 92 -1.81 -3.03 -19.05
CA ARG A 92 -0.40 -3.00 -19.45
C ARG A 92 0.44 -2.18 -18.47
N LEU A 93 -0.11 -1.08 -17.94
CA LEU A 93 0.57 -0.30 -16.91
C LEU A 93 0.61 -1.07 -15.59
N SER A 94 -0.49 -1.69 -15.19
CA SER A 94 -0.55 -2.51 -13.98
C SER A 94 0.22 -3.83 -14.09
N LEU A 95 0.67 -4.22 -15.28
CA LEU A 95 1.31 -5.49 -15.62
C LEU A 95 0.37 -6.71 -15.62
N ALA A 96 -0.93 -6.54 -15.40
CA ALA A 96 -1.87 -7.66 -15.43
C ALA A 96 -1.81 -8.42 -16.75
N HIS A 97 -1.79 -7.70 -17.89
CA HIS A 97 -1.68 -8.28 -19.22
C HIS A 97 -0.42 -9.16 -19.39
N GLN A 98 0.76 -8.66 -18.96
CA GLN A 98 2.02 -9.39 -19.10
C GLN A 98 2.08 -10.63 -18.20
N CYS A 99 1.39 -10.59 -17.06
CA CYS A 99 1.33 -11.70 -16.12
C CYS A 99 0.17 -12.66 -16.36
N GLY A 100 -0.65 -12.42 -17.40
CA GLY A 100 -1.81 -13.24 -17.73
C GLY A 100 -2.92 -13.17 -16.67
N ALA A 101 -2.97 -12.08 -15.91
CA ALA A 101 -4.03 -11.82 -14.95
C ALA A 101 -5.17 -11.02 -15.60
N GLU A 102 -6.40 -11.36 -15.23
CA GLU A 102 -7.58 -10.63 -15.68
C GLU A 102 -7.86 -9.46 -14.75
N GLN A 103 -7.79 -8.24 -15.28
CA GLN A 103 -8.06 -7.01 -14.52
C GLN A 103 -9.44 -6.45 -14.89
N THR A 104 -10.29 -6.27 -13.90
CA THR A 104 -11.53 -5.48 -14.04
C THR A 104 -11.20 -4.00 -13.86
N TYR A 105 -11.52 -3.17 -14.85
CA TYR A 105 -11.25 -1.73 -14.81
C TYR A 105 -12.22 -1.01 -13.86
N ILE A 106 -11.67 -0.12 -13.05
CA ILE A 106 -12.43 0.68 -12.09
C ILE A 106 -11.78 2.05 -11.89
N ASN A 107 -12.59 3.09 -11.71
CA ASN A 107 -12.08 4.42 -11.39
C ASN A 107 -11.81 4.53 -9.89
N CYS A 108 -10.77 5.31 -9.51
CA CYS A 108 -10.60 5.73 -8.13
C CYS A 108 -11.64 6.80 -7.75
N ASP A 109 -11.97 6.84 -6.46
CA ASP A 109 -12.86 7.88 -5.89
C ASP A 109 -12.06 9.11 -5.45
N ILE A 110 -10.83 8.90 -4.93
CA ILE A 110 -9.97 9.95 -4.36
C ILE A 110 -8.55 9.81 -4.92
N THR A 111 -8.04 10.88 -5.52
CA THR A 111 -6.63 10.95 -5.90
C THR A 111 -5.80 11.57 -4.78
N LEU A 112 -4.72 10.88 -4.41
CA LEU A 112 -3.81 11.28 -3.35
C LEU A 112 -2.61 12.06 -3.91
N LYS A 113 -1.95 12.81 -3.03
CA LYS A 113 -0.69 13.51 -3.26
C LYS A 113 0.16 13.52 -1.99
N GLU A 114 1.40 13.99 -2.09
CA GLU A 114 2.25 14.22 -0.92
C GLU A 114 1.51 14.97 0.18
N GLY A 115 1.55 14.44 1.41
CA GLY A 115 0.95 15.05 2.60
C GLY A 115 -0.58 14.93 2.69
N SER A 116 -1.26 14.20 1.78
CA SER A 116 -2.68 13.87 1.96
C SER A 116 -2.90 13.14 3.28
N ILE A 117 -4.03 13.38 3.92
CA ILE A 117 -4.43 12.74 5.18
C ILE A 117 -5.66 11.87 4.92
N ILE A 118 -5.61 10.63 5.37
CA ILE A 118 -6.75 9.71 5.43
C ILE A 118 -7.20 9.64 6.88
N ASN A 119 -8.44 10.04 7.13
CA ASN A 119 -9.05 9.94 8.45
C ASN A 119 -9.85 8.63 8.54
N LEU A 120 -9.38 7.68 9.32
CA LEU A 120 -10.04 6.41 9.57
C LEU A 120 -10.53 6.39 11.02
N GLY A 121 -11.81 6.68 11.23
CA GLY A 121 -12.32 6.89 12.58
C GLY A 121 -11.60 8.04 13.29
N ASP A 122 -11.01 7.75 14.45
CA ASP A 122 -10.18 8.67 15.22
C ASP A 122 -8.72 8.66 14.81
N SER A 123 -8.31 7.68 14.01
CA SER A 123 -6.93 7.49 13.52
C SER A 123 -6.66 8.28 12.24
N GLN A 124 -5.39 8.66 12.02
CA GLN A 124 -4.96 9.38 10.83
C GLN A 124 -3.75 8.72 10.16
N LEU A 125 -3.86 8.46 8.86
CA LEU A 125 -2.75 8.02 8.03
C LEU A 125 -2.29 9.17 7.14
N LYS A 126 -1.00 9.50 7.20
CA LYS A 126 -0.38 10.52 6.33
C LYS A 126 0.25 9.87 5.11
N VAL A 127 -0.05 10.40 3.93
CA VAL A 127 0.56 9.95 2.67
C VAL A 127 1.92 10.59 2.49
N MET A 128 2.94 9.75 2.30
CA MET A 128 4.28 10.13 1.90
C MET A 128 4.52 9.62 0.48
N HIS A 129 4.64 10.51 -0.50
CA HIS A 129 4.91 10.14 -1.89
C HIS A 129 6.34 9.61 -2.02
N THR A 130 6.48 8.37 -2.44
CA THR A 130 7.74 7.64 -2.57
C THR A 130 7.90 7.03 -3.96
N PRO A 131 8.02 7.87 -5.00
CA PRO A 131 8.11 7.40 -6.38
C PRO A 131 9.41 6.63 -6.63
N GLY A 132 9.38 5.78 -7.64
CA GLY A 132 10.55 5.07 -8.15
C GLY A 132 10.27 3.61 -8.51
N HIS A 133 9.50 2.88 -7.74
CA HIS A 133 8.93 1.59 -8.17
C HIS A 133 7.84 1.83 -9.21
N THR A 134 6.93 2.75 -8.92
CA THR A 134 6.04 3.41 -9.88
C THR A 134 6.15 4.93 -9.72
N ASN A 135 5.53 5.70 -10.61
CA ASN A 135 5.51 7.17 -10.48
C ASN A 135 4.60 7.64 -9.34
N GLY A 136 3.59 6.87 -8.99
CA GLY A 136 2.62 7.20 -7.95
C GLY A 136 2.78 6.38 -6.66
N GLY A 137 3.89 5.66 -6.50
CA GLY A 137 4.16 4.89 -5.29
C GLY A 137 4.10 5.77 -4.03
N VAL A 138 3.39 5.32 -3.00
CA VAL A 138 3.28 6.00 -1.71
C VAL A 138 3.55 5.07 -0.54
N CYS A 139 4.02 5.66 0.56
CA CYS A 139 3.95 5.07 1.88
C CYS A 139 2.79 5.72 2.66
N TYR A 140 2.09 4.93 3.48
CA TYR A 140 1.16 5.46 4.47
C TYR A 140 1.81 5.42 5.84
N VAL A 141 1.87 6.58 6.48
CA VAL A 141 2.53 6.75 7.79
C VAL A 141 1.46 6.91 8.87
N TYR A 142 1.46 6.01 9.84
CA TYR A 142 0.68 6.10 11.05
C TYR A 142 1.60 6.55 12.19
N GLU A 143 1.60 7.86 12.43
CA GLU A 143 2.56 8.51 13.35
C GLU A 143 2.36 8.14 14.81
N GLU A 144 1.11 7.88 15.22
CA GLU A 144 0.78 7.63 16.64
C GLU A 144 1.47 6.38 17.17
N GLU A 145 1.54 5.33 16.37
CA GLU A 145 2.19 4.06 16.73
C GLU A 145 3.50 3.84 15.98
N ARG A 146 3.98 4.83 15.23
CA ARG A 146 5.24 4.74 14.50
C ARG A 146 5.26 3.57 13.49
N ILE A 147 4.24 3.46 12.67
CA ILE A 147 4.09 2.42 11.65
C ILE A 147 4.12 3.05 10.26
N ILE A 148 4.82 2.40 9.32
CA ILE A 148 4.84 2.80 7.91
C ILE A 148 4.49 1.61 7.03
N PHE A 149 3.42 1.73 6.26
CA PHE A 149 3.11 0.82 5.16
C PHE A 149 3.87 1.31 3.93
N THR A 150 4.85 0.54 3.49
CA THR A 150 5.81 1.01 2.47
C THR A 150 5.48 0.53 1.05
N GLY A 151 4.43 -0.28 0.87
CA GLY A 151 4.20 -0.91 -0.43
C GLY A 151 5.49 -1.50 -0.98
N ASP A 152 5.75 -1.24 -2.24
CA ASP A 152 6.93 -1.72 -2.94
C ASP A 152 8.09 -0.71 -2.99
N THR A 153 8.12 0.22 -2.03
CA THR A 153 9.26 1.15 -1.86
C THR A 153 10.40 0.51 -1.08
N LEU A 154 10.11 0.02 0.13
CA LEU A 154 11.11 -0.56 1.04
C LEU A 154 10.63 -1.92 1.55
N PHE A 155 11.48 -2.92 1.43
CA PHE A 155 11.27 -4.27 1.96
C PHE A 155 12.32 -4.62 3.01
N CYS A 156 12.08 -5.69 3.74
CA CYS A 156 13.11 -6.28 4.58
C CYS A 156 14.34 -6.64 3.74
N ARG A 157 15.47 -5.95 3.97
CA ARG A 157 16.80 -6.12 3.35
C ARG A 157 16.95 -5.64 1.90
N THR A 158 15.90 -5.19 1.25
CA THR A 158 15.93 -4.74 -0.15
C THR A 158 14.96 -3.57 -0.39
N VAL A 159 14.87 -3.12 -1.61
CA VAL A 159 13.96 -2.06 -2.09
C VAL A 159 13.22 -2.55 -3.32
N GLY A 160 12.17 -1.86 -3.71
CA GLY A 160 11.43 -2.15 -4.93
C GLY A 160 12.32 -2.13 -6.18
N ARG A 161 11.93 -2.87 -7.20
CA ARG A 161 12.56 -2.83 -8.52
C ARG A 161 12.08 -1.62 -9.30
N THR A 162 12.88 -1.18 -10.25
CA THR A 162 12.66 0.04 -11.03
C THR A 162 12.73 -0.17 -12.54
N ASP A 163 12.91 -1.42 -12.97
CA ASP A 163 13.02 -1.84 -14.37
C ASP A 163 11.67 -2.17 -15.03
N LEU A 164 10.56 -1.85 -14.35
CA LEU A 164 9.20 -1.98 -14.84
C LEU A 164 8.70 -0.66 -15.45
N PRO A 165 7.60 -0.66 -16.22
CA PRO A 165 6.99 0.57 -16.72
C PRO A 165 6.77 1.61 -15.61
N CYS A 166 7.14 2.85 -15.87
CA CYS A 166 7.10 3.96 -14.90
C CYS A 166 8.09 3.86 -13.73
N GLY A 167 9.00 2.87 -13.74
CA GLY A 167 10.07 2.76 -12.76
C GLY A 167 11.20 3.79 -12.99
N ASP A 168 11.87 4.21 -11.90
CA ASP A 168 12.93 5.21 -11.94
C ASP A 168 13.89 5.04 -10.75
N ASP A 169 15.13 4.62 -11.02
CA ASP A 169 16.16 4.39 -10.00
C ASP A 169 16.47 5.63 -9.18
N HIS A 170 16.55 6.79 -9.83
CA HIS A 170 16.90 8.05 -9.15
C HIS A 170 15.81 8.47 -8.19
N LYS A 171 14.54 8.37 -8.61
CA LYS A 171 13.40 8.67 -7.74
C LYS A 171 13.34 7.72 -6.56
N LEU A 172 13.54 6.40 -6.79
CA LEU A 172 13.55 5.44 -5.70
C LEU A 172 14.65 5.73 -4.68
N ILE A 173 15.86 6.06 -5.14
CA ILE A 173 16.98 6.46 -4.27
C ILE A 173 16.60 7.65 -3.40
N GLU A 174 15.97 8.69 -3.96
CA GLU A 174 15.52 9.85 -3.18
C GLU A 174 14.41 9.49 -2.19
N SER A 175 13.48 8.62 -2.58
CA SER A 175 12.43 8.09 -1.69
C SER A 175 13.04 7.33 -0.51
N ILE A 176 14.01 6.46 -0.75
CA ILE A 176 14.72 5.71 0.30
C ILE A 176 15.54 6.65 1.21
N LYS A 177 16.16 7.71 0.67
CA LYS A 177 16.85 8.73 1.48
C LYS A 177 15.88 9.45 2.43
N ARG A 178 14.65 9.75 1.96
CA ARG A 178 13.62 10.37 2.81
C ARG A 178 13.22 9.44 3.94
N LEU A 179 12.95 8.16 3.66
CA LEU A 179 12.66 7.16 4.70
C LEU A 179 13.83 7.01 5.68
N LYS A 180 15.07 6.94 5.18
CA LYS A 180 16.27 6.82 6.03
C LYS A 180 16.41 8.00 7.01
N LYS A 181 15.96 9.21 6.65
CA LYS A 181 16.08 10.44 7.43
C LYS A 181 14.94 10.66 8.44
N LEU A 182 13.91 9.82 8.44
CA LEU A 182 12.84 9.93 9.42
C LEU A 182 13.43 9.85 10.84
N ASP A 183 12.94 10.68 11.75
CA ASP A 183 13.41 10.66 13.13
C ASP A 183 12.74 9.53 13.94
N GLY A 184 13.55 8.86 14.76
CA GLY A 184 13.10 7.75 15.60
C GLY A 184 12.99 6.42 14.91
N GLU A 185 12.26 5.50 15.55
CA GLU A 185 12.01 4.14 15.09
C GLU A 185 10.61 4.03 14.48
N TYR A 186 10.49 3.19 13.46
CA TYR A 186 9.22 2.83 12.84
C TYR A 186 9.18 1.35 12.52
N ASP A 187 8.05 0.73 12.75
CA ASP A 187 7.71 -0.56 12.18
C ASP A 187 7.41 -0.40 10.70
N ILE A 188 8.02 -1.25 9.87
CA ILE A 188 7.90 -1.23 8.42
C ILE A 188 7.06 -2.42 7.97
N LEU A 189 5.92 -2.12 7.38
CA LEU A 189 4.97 -3.08 6.84
C LEU A 189 4.99 -2.99 5.30
N PRO A 190 5.75 -3.89 4.63
CA PRO A 190 5.99 -3.81 3.19
C PRO A 190 4.87 -4.44 2.36
N GLY A 191 4.85 -4.15 1.04
CA GLY A 191 3.95 -4.81 0.09
C GLY A 191 4.22 -6.29 -0.11
N HIS A 192 5.44 -6.75 0.14
CA HIS A 192 5.84 -8.16 0.05
C HIS A 192 6.78 -8.57 1.18
N ASN A 193 6.80 -9.89 1.45
CA ASN A 193 7.64 -10.51 2.46
C ASN A 193 7.24 -10.10 3.90
N ARG A 194 8.20 -10.22 4.82
CA ARG A 194 7.97 -9.96 6.25
C ARG A 194 8.14 -8.50 6.61
N ALA A 195 7.50 -8.10 7.69
CA ALA A 195 7.75 -6.83 8.37
C ALA A 195 9.22 -6.72 8.87
N THR A 196 9.64 -5.49 9.07
CA THR A 196 10.98 -5.13 9.58
C THR A 196 10.88 -3.84 10.39
N VAL A 197 11.99 -3.31 10.88
CA VAL A 197 12.05 -2.02 11.58
C VAL A 197 13.06 -1.09 10.91
N LEU A 198 12.80 0.21 10.96
CA LEU A 198 13.57 1.19 10.19
C LEU A 198 15.03 1.27 10.63
N SER A 199 15.33 1.13 11.93
CA SER A 199 16.72 1.11 12.43
C SER A 199 17.50 -0.05 11.84
N TRP A 200 16.88 -1.23 11.79
CA TRP A 200 17.51 -2.42 11.22
C TRP A 200 17.80 -2.23 9.72
N GLU A 201 16.87 -1.65 8.96
CA GLU A 201 17.07 -1.37 7.52
C GLU A 201 18.16 -0.32 7.30
N ARG A 202 18.26 0.72 8.14
CA ARG A 202 19.36 1.70 8.08
C ARG A 202 20.73 1.05 8.18
N GLU A 203 20.86 0.01 9.02
CA GLU A 203 22.13 -0.67 9.29
C GLU A 203 22.42 -1.81 8.31
N HIS A 204 21.43 -2.54 7.85
CA HIS A 204 21.60 -3.81 7.15
C HIS A 204 21.12 -3.80 5.68
N ASN A 205 20.20 -2.89 5.30
CA ASN A 205 19.74 -2.78 3.92
C ASN A 205 20.86 -2.26 3.01
N ARG A 206 21.22 -3.02 1.98
CA ARG A 206 22.33 -2.67 1.08
C ARG A 206 22.13 -1.34 0.36
N CYS A 207 20.89 -0.99 0.04
CA CYS A 207 20.57 0.29 -0.61
C CYS A 207 20.74 1.43 0.39
N MET A 208 20.10 1.36 1.57
CA MET A 208 20.18 2.41 2.59
C MET A 208 21.61 2.66 3.08
N ARG A 209 22.42 1.63 3.26
CA ARG A 209 23.82 1.76 3.71
C ARG A 209 24.71 2.54 2.75
N LYS A 210 24.45 2.47 1.45
CA LYS A 210 25.23 3.18 0.43
C LYS A 210 24.84 4.65 0.28
N LEU A 211 23.69 5.04 0.82
CA LEU A 211 23.19 6.41 0.75
C LEU A 211 23.82 7.27 1.86
N LYS A 212 24.42 8.38 1.45
CA LYS A 212 24.98 9.40 2.37
C LYS A 212 23.88 10.34 2.85
#